data_0ac4a804c14be123cd6159fc024fe81e
#
_entry.id   0ac4a804c14be123cd6159fc024fe81e
#
_cell.length_a   1.000
_cell.length_b   1.000
_cell.length_c   1.000
_cell.angle_alpha   90.00
_cell.angle_beta   90.00
_cell.angle_gamma   90.00
#
_symmetry.space_group_name_H-M   'P 1'
#
loop_
_entity.id
_entity.type
_entity.pdbx_description
1 polymer ?
#
loop_
_entity_poly.entity_id
_entity_poly.type
_entity_poly.pdbx_seq_one_letter_code
_entity_poly.pdbx_strand_id
1 'polypeptide(L)'
;MKITNVSAIPMSAPVPEDKRHRTDLGTKVKSDATLIKVETDSGLTGIGAALGSPPIVAAIVEHELAGECIGEDPIFSERIFEKMYNGSRSKPALERGVPQADESRRRGVIMEAIAGVDIAIWDVKAQALGIPLYQALGAVRSSVRGYASGGWAPGDAAEAELGGYAAKGFTAVKMRVVGHDGFSIPNCVRRVKAARRGIGPDVELMVDAHGSLEVSTAIKLARALEEYDIAWFEEPVSPDDHTGQAEVRRATTIPIASGEREFTRFDFQDLLERRALDIAQPDVARAGGMTEIRRIAALTSAHGVRLAPHAWGSGVLFAASMHVAMASPNCHILEVTQGYMPMMWELFQEPFDIRPDGTVHAPDRPGLGFTLRKDALEKFRYIDGPEFVF
;
A
#
# COMPACT_ATOMS: atom_id res chain seq x y z
N MET A 1 30.34 2.04 4.88
CA MET A 1 29.19 2.45 5.72
C MET A 1 28.62 1.22 6.38
N LYS A 2 28.26 1.32 7.66
CA LYS A 2 27.71 0.18 8.43
C LYS A 2 26.45 0.60 9.16
N ILE A 3 25.43 -0.26 9.18
CA ILE A 3 24.25 -0.09 10.03
C ILE A 3 24.68 -0.24 11.49
N THR A 4 24.34 0.74 12.31
CA THR A 4 24.67 0.78 13.75
C THR A 4 23.44 0.53 14.62
N ASN A 5 22.25 0.88 14.13
CA ASN A 5 21.02 0.70 14.87
C ASN A 5 19.83 0.47 13.91
N VAL A 6 18.89 -0.38 14.35
CA VAL A 6 17.57 -0.56 13.72
C VAL A 6 16.54 -0.49 14.82
N SER A 7 15.58 0.43 14.71
CA SER A 7 14.55 0.65 15.72
C SER A 7 13.17 0.82 15.09
N ALA A 8 12.14 0.41 15.82
CA ALA A 8 10.76 0.56 15.44
C ALA A 8 10.02 1.44 16.46
N ILE A 9 9.26 2.39 15.98
CA ILE A 9 8.55 3.36 16.82
C ILE A 9 7.05 3.24 16.53
N PRO A 10 6.29 2.63 17.45
CA PRO A 10 4.83 2.61 17.40
C PRO A 10 4.25 4.02 17.38
N MET A 11 3.28 4.26 16.49
CA MET A 11 2.60 5.54 16.33
C MET A 11 1.10 5.36 16.20
N SER A 12 0.33 6.36 16.63
CA SER A 12 -1.13 6.44 16.48
C SER A 12 -1.58 7.85 16.15
N ALA A 13 -2.65 7.95 15.39
CA ALA A 13 -3.39 9.18 15.18
C ALA A 13 -4.85 8.96 15.56
N PRO A 14 -5.38 9.60 16.62
CA PRO A 14 -6.78 9.45 16.99
C PRO A 14 -7.69 10.05 15.92
N VAL A 15 -8.85 9.40 15.70
CA VAL A 15 -9.90 9.93 14.82
C VAL A 15 -10.89 10.72 15.68
N PRO A 16 -11.02 12.05 15.49
CA PRO A 16 -12.00 12.88 16.20
C PRO A 16 -13.43 12.35 16.00
N GLU A 17 -14.29 12.54 16.99
CA GLU A 17 -15.66 11.98 16.98
C GLU A 17 -16.47 12.39 15.74
N ASP A 18 -16.35 13.63 15.31
CA ASP A 18 -17.01 14.18 14.11
C ASP A 18 -16.47 13.63 12.79
N LYS A 19 -15.31 12.95 12.84
CA LYS A 19 -14.66 12.28 11.69
C LYS A 19 -14.83 10.76 11.71
N ARG A 20 -15.36 10.20 12.82
CA ARG A 20 -15.59 8.77 12.93
C ARG A 20 -16.72 8.34 12.02
N HIS A 21 -16.51 7.23 11.35
CA HIS A 21 -17.51 6.59 10.52
C HIS A 21 -17.40 5.07 10.64
N ARG A 22 -18.51 4.40 10.44
CA ARG A 22 -18.57 2.94 10.45
C ARG A 22 -18.21 2.41 9.07
N THR A 23 -17.36 1.40 9.04
CA THR A 23 -16.98 0.63 7.85
C THR A 23 -17.39 -0.83 8.04
N ASP A 24 -17.04 -1.68 7.09
CA ASP A 24 -17.10 -3.14 7.21
C ASP A 24 -16.25 -3.69 8.38
N LEU A 25 -15.20 -2.94 8.80
CA LEU A 25 -14.32 -3.28 9.92
C LEU A 25 -14.80 -2.76 11.29
N GLY A 26 -15.93 -2.05 11.34
CA GLY A 26 -16.40 -1.34 12.55
C GLY A 26 -16.22 0.17 12.47
N THR A 27 -16.31 0.86 13.61
CA THR A 27 -16.09 2.30 13.71
C THR A 27 -14.61 2.59 13.97
N LYS A 28 -13.96 3.30 13.04
CA LYS A 28 -12.54 3.66 13.17
C LYS A 28 -12.36 4.75 14.24
N VAL A 29 -11.58 4.47 15.28
CA VAL A 29 -11.32 5.38 16.40
C VAL A 29 -9.90 5.95 16.39
N LYS A 30 -8.96 5.28 15.74
CA LYS A 30 -7.59 5.75 15.49
C LYS A 30 -7.04 5.14 14.21
N SER A 31 -5.88 5.60 13.76
CA SER A 31 -5.04 4.95 12.76
C SER A 31 -3.70 4.66 13.38
N ASP A 32 -3.20 3.45 13.20
CA ASP A 32 -1.90 3.01 13.70
C ASP A 32 -0.88 2.91 12.56
N ALA A 33 0.40 3.08 12.88
CA ALA A 33 1.53 2.82 11.99
C ALA A 33 2.78 2.54 12.81
N THR A 34 3.75 1.84 12.21
CA THR A 34 5.08 1.70 12.82
C THR A 34 6.10 2.39 11.94
N LEU A 35 6.77 3.41 12.48
CA LEU A 35 7.92 4.03 11.86
C LEU A 35 9.18 3.20 12.14
N ILE A 36 9.90 2.81 11.11
CA ILE A 36 11.18 2.14 11.22
C ILE A 36 12.31 3.14 10.96
N LYS A 37 13.39 3.08 11.76
CA LYS A 37 14.61 3.86 11.56
C LYS A 37 15.81 2.94 11.45
N VAL A 38 16.64 3.17 10.44
CA VAL A 38 17.94 2.52 10.24
C VAL A 38 19.03 3.59 10.28
N GLU A 39 19.91 3.52 11.27
CA GLU A 39 20.98 4.47 11.49
C GLU A 39 22.33 3.85 11.11
N THR A 40 23.26 4.67 10.64
CA THR A 40 24.59 4.24 10.16
C THR A 40 25.73 4.98 10.83
N ASP A 41 26.92 4.41 10.77
CA ASP A 41 28.18 5.01 11.24
C ASP A 41 28.61 6.27 10.45
N SER A 42 28.01 6.50 9.27
CA SER A 42 28.22 7.72 8.49
C SER A 42 27.28 8.88 8.86
N GLY A 43 26.36 8.68 9.82
CA GLY A 43 25.38 9.67 10.25
C GLY A 43 24.12 9.71 9.37
N LEU A 44 24.02 8.91 8.32
CA LEU A 44 22.80 8.78 7.53
C LEU A 44 21.75 7.96 8.31
N THR A 45 20.51 8.39 8.22
CA THR A 45 19.35 7.71 8.80
C THR A 45 18.28 7.51 7.74
N GLY A 46 17.90 6.28 7.50
CA GLY A 46 16.76 5.94 6.65
C GLY A 46 15.50 5.69 7.47
N ILE A 47 14.36 5.94 6.84
CA ILE A 47 13.05 5.72 7.42
C ILE A 47 12.24 4.73 6.59
N GLY A 48 11.44 3.91 7.27
CA GLY A 48 10.52 2.97 6.66
C GLY A 48 9.21 2.94 7.42
N ALA A 49 8.24 2.23 6.89
CA ALA A 49 6.95 2.00 7.53
C ALA A 49 6.57 0.52 7.45
N ALA A 50 6.02 0.00 8.52
CA ALA A 50 5.43 -1.33 8.57
C ALA A 50 3.94 -1.22 8.93
N LEU A 51 3.14 -2.10 8.33
CA LEU A 51 1.75 -2.34 8.72
C LEU A 51 1.70 -3.32 9.92
N GLY A 52 0.51 -3.74 10.30
CA GLY A 52 0.29 -4.64 11.42
C GLY A 52 0.27 -3.93 12.77
N SER A 53 0.16 -4.71 13.83
CA SER A 53 0.11 -4.18 15.20
C SER A 53 1.45 -3.56 15.61
N PRO A 54 1.50 -2.25 15.91
CA PRO A 54 2.78 -1.57 16.14
C PRO A 54 3.62 -2.16 17.28
N PRO A 55 3.08 -2.57 18.44
CA PRO A 55 3.86 -3.22 19.49
C PRO A 55 4.47 -4.55 19.04
N ILE A 56 3.73 -5.34 18.23
CA ILE A 56 4.22 -6.63 17.73
C ILE A 56 5.33 -6.40 16.70
N VAL A 57 5.14 -5.48 15.77
CA VAL A 57 6.17 -5.08 14.79
C VAL A 57 7.44 -4.61 15.52
N ALA A 58 7.30 -3.77 16.54
CA ALA A 58 8.44 -3.29 17.31
C ALA A 58 9.22 -4.45 17.96
N ALA A 59 8.53 -5.39 18.58
CA ALA A 59 9.16 -6.57 19.18
C ALA A 59 9.90 -7.44 18.13
N ILE A 60 9.29 -7.65 16.97
CA ILE A 60 9.93 -8.41 15.87
C ILE A 60 11.19 -7.69 15.38
N VAL A 61 11.12 -6.38 15.17
CA VAL A 61 12.28 -5.61 14.72
C VAL A 61 13.41 -5.70 15.75
N GLU A 62 13.11 -5.51 17.02
CA GLU A 62 14.09 -5.50 18.10
C GLU A 62 14.74 -6.88 18.31
N HIS A 63 13.95 -7.95 18.36
CA HIS A 63 14.42 -9.26 18.78
C HIS A 63 14.80 -10.19 17.62
N GLU A 64 14.23 -9.97 16.41
CA GLU A 64 14.41 -10.90 15.28
C GLU A 64 15.18 -10.28 14.11
N LEU A 65 15.02 -8.97 13.82
CA LEU A 65 15.53 -8.39 12.59
C LEU A 65 16.77 -7.51 12.79
N ALA A 66 16.86 -6.75 13.89
CA ALA A 66 17.96 -5.82 14.10
C ALA A 66 19.31 -6.51 14.06
N GLY A 67 19.43 -7.70 14.68
CA GLY A 67 20.66 -8.50 14.69
C GLY A 67 21.12 -8.95 13.30
N GLU A 68 20.19 -9.13 12.36
CA GLU A 68 20.49 -9.51 10.97
C GLU A 68 21.04 -8.32 10.15
N CYS A 69 20.77 -7.09 10.58
CA CYS A 69 21.10 -5.87 9.87
C CYS A 69 22.34 -5.15 10.42
N ILE A 70 22.52 -5.14 11.75
CA ILE A 70 23.64 -4.43 12.40
C ILE A 70 25.00 -4.95 11.89
N GLY A 71 25.88 -4.01 11.52
CA GLY A 71 27.19 -4.31 10.95
C GLY A 71 27.19 -4.52 9.42
N GLU A 72 26.01 -4.68 8.79
CA GLU A 72 25.90 -4.77 7.34
C GLU A 72 26.04 -3.40 6.66
N ASP A 73 26.41 -3.40 5.40
CA ASP A 73 26.41 -2.20 4.55
C ASP A 73 25.10 -2.08 3.78
N PRO A 74 24.30 -1.01 3.97
CA PRO A 74 23.01 -0.81 3.29
C PRO A 74 23.08 -0.85 1.75
N ILE A 75 24.23 -0.64 1.15
CA ILE A 75 24.43 -0.80 -0.30
C ILE A 75 24.08 -2.22 -0.75
N PHE A 76 24.33 -3.22 0.10
CA PHE A 76 24.00 -4.62 -0.17
C PHE A 76 22.57 -4.98 0.28
N SER A 77 21.59 -4.14 -0.07
CA SER A 77 20.18 -4.27 0.35
C SER A 77 19.59 -5.66 0.05
N GLU A 78 19.89 -6.26 -1.12
CA GLU A 78 19.45 -7.62 -1.46
C GLU A 78 19.98 -8.67 -0.47
N ARG A 79 21.26 -8.59 -0.08
CA ARG A 79 21.84 -9.50 0.91
C ARG A 79 21.17 -9.37 2.28
N ILE A 80 20.89 -8.14 2.71
CA ILE A 80 20.25 -7.89 4.00
C ILE A 80 18.80 -8.39 3.97
N PHE A 81 18.08 -8.16 2.86
CA PHE A 81 16.75 -8.73 2.68
C PHE A 81 16.76 -10.25 2.79
N GLU A 82 17.67 -10.93 2.07
CA GLU A 82 17.78 -12.39 2.12
C GLU A 82 18.16 -12.90 3.52
N LYS A 83 18.96 -12.15 4.29
CA LYS A 83 19.23 -12.47 5.70
C LYS A 83 17.96 -12.41 6.55
N MET A 84 17.23 -11.32 6.50
CA MET A 84 15.97 -11.16 7.24
C MET A 84 14.92 -12.20 6.81
N TYR A 85 14.80 -12.47 5.51
CA TYR A 85 13.82 -13.39 4.95
C TYR A 85 14.11 -14.86 5.27
N ASN A 86 15.37 -15.28 5.19
CA ASN A 86 15.77 -16.67 5.43
C ASN A 86 16.10 -16.96 6.90
N GLY A 87 16.31 -15.95 7.75
CA GLY A 87 16.62 -16.10 9.17
C GLY A 87 17.82 -17.02 9.41
N SER A 88 17.68 -17.99 10.28
CA SER A 88 18.74 -18.97 10.62
C SER A 88 19.26 -19.75 9.40
N ARG A 89 18.51 -19.80 8.31
CA ARG A 89 18.88 -20.47 7.06
C ARG A 89 19.56 -19.54 6.05
N SER A 90 19.82 -18.28 6.42
CA SER A 90 20.36 -17.26 5.51
C SER A 90 21.69 -17.65 4.88
N LYS A 91 22.64 -18.19 5.68
CA LYS A 91 23.94 -18.61 5.16
C LYS A 91 23.82 -19.70 4.08
N PRO A 92 23.17 -20.87 4.32
CA PRO A 92 23.01 -21.88 3.26
C PRO A 92 22.17 -21.40 2.10
N ALA A 93 21.20 -20.49 2.29
CA ALA A 93 20.41 -19.92 1.20
C ALA A 93 21.29 -19.08 0.24
N LEU A 94 22.13 -18.20 0.80
CA LEU A 94 23.06 -17.39 0.01
C LEU A 94 24.14 -18.22 -0.67
N GLU A 95 24.69 -19.22 0.00
CA GLU A 95 25.70 -20.13 -0.59
C GLU A 95 25.17 -20.97 -1.74
N ARG A 96 23.90 -21.40 -1.68
CA ARG A 96 23.24 -22.22 -2.71
C ARG A 96 22.55 -21.40 -3.80
N GLY A 97 22.34 -20.09 -3.58
CA GLY A 97 21.59 -19.24 -4.50
C GLY A 97 20.08 -19.56 -4.55
N VAL A 98 19.54 -20.23 -3.53
CA VAL A 98 18.12 -20.61 -3.45
C VAL A 98 17.51 -20.12 -2.13
N PRO A 99 16.44 -19.33 -2.15
CA PRO A 99 15.75 -18.92 -0.94
C PRO A 99 15.30 -20.13 -0.12
N GLN A 100 15.60 -20.12 1.18
CA GLN A 100 15.21 -21.16 2.12
C GLN A 100 14.44 -20.55 3.29
N ALA A 101 13.43 -19.71 2.97
CA ALA A 101 12.72 -18.95 3.96
C ALA A 101 12.34 -19.79 5.19
N ASP A 102 12.57 -19.22 6.34
CA ASP A 102 11.97 -19.70 7.58
C ASP A 102 10.46 -19.67 7.43
N GLU A 103 9.78 -20.75 7.82
CA GLU A 103 8.32 -20.87 7.65
C GLU A 103 7.55 -19.72 8.32
N SER A 104 8.08 -19.21 9.44
CA SER A 104 7.49 -18.09 10.18
C SER A 104 7.62 -16.73 9.48
N ARG A 105 8.54 -16.58 8.51
CA ARG A 105 8.91 -15.27 7.92
C ARG A 105 8.28 -14.99 6.56
N ARG A 106 7.44 -15.88 6.05
CA ARG A 106 6.87 -15.74 4.70
C ARG A 106 5.71 -14.78 4.59
N ARG A 107 4.93 -14.64 5.64
CA ARG A 107 3.65 -13.93 5.65
C ARG A 107 3.38 -13.28 7.02
N GLY A 108 2.36 -12.41 7.04
CA GLY A 108 1.88 -11.78 8.24
C GLY A 108 2.84 -10.73 8.80
N VAL A 109 2.67 -10.43 10.06
CA VAL A 109 3.35 -9.30 10.73
C VAL A 109 4.88 -9.33 10.66
N ILE A 110 5.49 -10.51 10.56
CA ILE A 110 6.95 -10.61 10.36
C ILE A 110 7.35 -10.07 8.98
N MET A 111 6.61 -10.41 7.93
CA MET A 111 6.88 -9.86 6.60
C MET A 111 6.62 -8.36 6.54
N GLU A 112 5.63 -7.86 7.25
CA GLU A 112 5.38 -6.42 7.38
C GLU A 112 6.53 -5.71 8.10
N ALA A 113 7.09 -6.32 9.16
CA ALA A 113 8.29 -5.80 9.83
C ALA A 113 9.51 -5.80 8.90
N ILE A 114 9.74 -6.89 8.14
CA ILE A 114 10.81 -6.97 7.12
C ILE A 114 10.62 -5.87 6.08
N ALA A 115 9.40 -5.66 5.60
CA ALA A 115 9.08 -4.61 4.62
C ALA A 115 9.46 -3.21 5.13
N GLY A 116 9.12 -2.90 6.38
CA GLY A 116 9.48 -1.62 6.98
C GLY A 116 10.98 -1.41 7.11
N VAL A 117 11.73 -2.44 7.52
CA VAL A 117 13.21 -2.38 7.60
C VAL A 117 13.82 -2.26 6.21
N ASP A 118 13.32 -2.99 5.22
CA ASP A 118 13.81 -2.93 3.84
C ASP A 118 13.59 -1.55 3.21
N ILE A 119 12.42 -0.92 3.43
CA ILE A 119 12.16 0.46 2.98
C ILE A 119 13.22 1.42 3.57
N ALA A 120 13.49 1.33 4.87
CA ALA A 120 14.48 2.19 5.53
C ALA A 120 15.91 1.94 5.02
N ILE A 121 16.29 0.69 4.72
CA ILE A 121 17.58 0.35 4.11
C ILE A 121 17.71 0.96 2.71
N TRP A 122 16.67 0.87 1.89
CA TRP A 122 16.66 1.49 0.56
C TRP A 122 16.70 3.02 0.62
N ASP A 123 16.08 3.64 1.63
CA ASP A 123 16.17 5.07 1.87
C ASP A 123 17.61 5.49 2.19
N VAL A 124 18.28 4.81 3.14
CA VAL A 124 19.73 5.04 3.43
C VAL A 124 20.58 4.84 2.19
N LYS A 125 20.35 3.76 1.44
CA LYS A 125 21.10 3.46 0.21
C LYS A 125 20.99 4.58 -0.80
N ALA A 126 19.80 5.09 -1.05
CA ALA A 126 19.59 6.19 -2.00
C ALA A 126 20.16 7.51 -1.49
N GLN A 127 20.09 7.78 -0.17
CA GLN A 127 20.79 8.93 0.44
C GLN A 127 22.31 8.84 0.26
N ALA A 128 22.89 7.66 0.48
CA ALA A 128 24.34 7.43 0.30
C ALA A 128 24.80 7.60 -1.15
N LEU A 129 23.93 7.28 -2.12
CA LEU A 129 24.17 7.50 -3.55
C LEU A 129 23.92 8.96 -3.98
N GLY A 130 23.34 9.79 -3.12
CA GLY A 130 23.02 11.19 -3.41
C GLY A 130 21.89 11.38 -4.42
N ILE A 131 21.00 10.40 -4.60
CA ILE A 131 19.90 10.42 -5.57
C ILE A 131 18.56 10.08 -4.94
N PRO A 132 17.42 10.54 -5.53
CA PRO A 132 16.08 10.11 -5.12
C PRO A 132 15.92 8.58 -5.22
N LEU A 133 15.11 8.00 -4.34
CA LEU A 133 14.93 6.55 -4.28
C LEU A 133 14.41 5.95 -5.59
N TYR A 134 13.48 6.63 -6.30
CA TYR A 134 12.99 6.12 -7.59
C TYR A 134 14.11 6.02 -8.65
N GLN A 135 15.13 6.90 -8.59
CA GLN A 135 16.30 6.81 -9.47
C GLN A 135 17.21 5.64 -9.09
N ALA A 136 17.38 5.37 -7.79
CA ALA A 136 18.12 4.19 -7.33
C ALA A 136 17.44 2.87 -7.72
N LEU A 137 16.11 2.88 -7.91
CA LEU A 137 15.31 1.75 -8.37
C LEU A 137 15.29 1.57 -9.90
N GLY A 138 15.81 2.54 -10.66
CA GLY A 138 15.80 2.52 -12.14
C GLY A 138 14.61 3.30 -12.71
N ALA A 139 14.63 4.62 -12.55
CA ALA A 139 13.55 5.54 -12.91
C ALA A 139 12.99 5.36 -14.33
N VAL A 140 11.67 5.42 -14.43
CA VAL A 140 10.93 5.46 -15.70
C VAL A 140 10.36 6.86 -15.94
N ARG A 141 9.91 7.50 -14.87
CA ARG A 141 9.25 8.82 -14.87
C ARG A 141 9.49 9.55 -13.55
N SER A 142 9.21 10.85 -13.49
CA SER A 142 9.25 11.66 -12.26
C SER A 142 7.86 12.08 -11.76
N SER A 143 6.80 11.69 -12.47
CA SER A 143 5.41 11.92 -12.08
C SER A 143 4.52 10.76 -12.52
N VAL A 144 3.43 10.55 -11.82
CA VAL A 144 2.41 9.54 -12.13
C VAL A 144 1.03 10.11 -11.88
N ARG A 145 0.04 9.65 -12.64
CA ARG A 145 -1.36 9.96 -12.41
C ARG A 145 -1.79 9.41 -11.05
N GLY A 146 -2.48 10.23 -10.23
CA GLY A 146 -3.12 9.80 -8.99
C GLY A 146 -4.59 9.48 -9.19
N TYR A 147 -5.15 8.60 -8.35
CA TYR A 147 -6.59 8.46 -8.20
C TYR A 147 -7.03 8.77 -6.78
N ALA A 148 -8.19 9.43 -6.63
CA ALA A 148 -8.75 9.73 -5.32
C ALA A 148 -9.44 8.49 -4.75
N SER A 149 -8.97 8.00 -3.60
CA SER A 149 -9.49 6.81 -2.93
C SER A 149 -10.30 7.17 -1.68
N GLY A 150 -11.55 6.68 -1.62
CA GLY A 150 -12.49 6.99 -0.53
C GLY A 150 -13.88 6.40 -0.80
N GLY A 151 -14.91 7.24 -0.73
CA GLY A 151 -16.24 6.93 -1.23
C GLY A 151 -17.10 6.02 -0.34
N TRP A 152 -17.48 6.50 0.86
CA TRP A 152 -18.37 5.77 1.77
C TRP A 152 -19.78 6.39 1.90
N ALA A 153 -20.02 7.55 1.30
CA ALA A 153 -21.29 8.25 1.44
C ALA A 153 -22.49 7.36 1.06
N PRO A 154 -23.60 7.38 1.82
CA PRO A 154 -24.76 6.54 1.58
C PRO A 154 -25.59 7.01 0.39
N GLY A 155 -26.20 6.09 -0.32
CA GLY A 155 -27.17 6.35 -1.37
C GLY A 155 -26.73 7.43 -2.37
N ASP A 156 -27.58 8.43 -2.62
CA ASP A 156 -27.29 9.51 -3.59
C ASP A 156 -26.25 10.52 -3.09
N ALA A 157 -25.89 10.52 -1.81
CA ALA A 157 -24.81 11.40 -1.31
C ALA A 157 -23.43 11.05 -1.92
N ALA A 158 -23.26 9.84 -2.48
CA ALA A 158 -22.09 9.47 -3.25
C ALA A 158 -21.83 10.40 -4.45
N GLU A 159 -22.88 11.03 -5.03
CA GLU A 159 -22.74 12.02 -6.11
C GLU A 159 -21.87 13.21 -5.68
N ALA A 160 -22.19 13.80 -4.53
CA ALA A 160 -21.46 14.96 -4.02
C ALA A 160 -20.04 14.58 -3.55
N GLU A 161 -19.88 13.42 -2.89
CA GLU A 161 -18.57 12.97 -2.39
C GLU A 161 -17.61 12.72 -3.55
N LEU A 162 -17.97 11.88 -4.52
CA LEU A 162 -17.10 11.52 -5.63
C LEU A 162 -16.93 12.71 -6.62
N GLY A 163 -18.00 13.49 -6.85
CA GLY A 163 -17.93 14.74 -7.62
C GLY A 163 -16.96 15.74 -7.00
N GLY A 164 -16.89 15.81 -5.65
CA GLY A 164 -15.90 16.61 -4.92
C GLY A 164 -14.46 16.16 -5.17
N TYR A 165 -14.20 14.87 -5.37
CA TYR A 165 -12.86 14.37 -5.74
C TYR A 165 -12.49 14.76 -7.17
N ALA A 166 -13.42 14.61 -8.11
CA ALA A 166 -13.20 15.03 -9.49
C ALA A 166 -12.99 16.56 -9.59
N ALA A 167 -13.70 17.36 -8.79
CA ALA A 167 -13.51 18.82 -8.73
C ALA A 167 -12.14 19.26 -8.20
N LYS A 168 -11.41 18.38 -7.48
CA LYS A 168 -10.01 18.59 -7.09
C LYS A 168 -9.01 18.31 -8.23
N GLY A 169 -9.50 17.88 -9.41
CA GLY A 169 -8.69 17.57 -10.58
C GLY A 169 -8.34 16.10 -10.78
N PHE A 170 -8.77 15.19 -9.89
CA PHE A 170 -8.56 13.75 -10.10
C PHE A 170 -9.39 13.25 -11.30
N THR A 171 -8.72 12.59 -12.23
CA THR A 171 -9.33 11.98 -13.41
C THR A 171 -9.73 10.51 -13.19
N ALA A 172 -9.53 10.02 -11.98
CA ALA A 172 -9.92 8.69 -11.55
C ALA A 172 -10.29 8.73 -10.05
N VAL A 173 -11.35 8.02 -9.67
CA VAL A 173 -11.86 7.96 -8.30
C VAL A 173 -12.24 6.54 -7.93
N LYS A 174 -12.00 6.14 -6.67
CA LYS A 174 -12.37 4.83 -6.14
C LYS A 174 -13.37 4.99 -5.00
N MET A 175 -14.40 4.13 -4.95
CA MET A 175 -15.39 4.08 -3.90
C MET A 175 -15.56 2.66 -3.34
N ARG A 176 -15.92 2.57 -2.06
CA ARG A 176 -16.24 1.30 -1.41
C ARG A 176 -17.61 0.79 -1.85
N VAL A 177 -17.77 -0.52 -2.07
CA VAL A 177 -19.10 -1.11 -2.34
C VAL A 177 -19.97 -1.12 -1.08
N VAL A 178 -19.36 -1.23 0.10
CA VAL A 178 -20.03 -1.08 1.39
C VAL A 178 -20.03 0.38 1.80
N GLY A 179 -21.20 1.02 1.80
CA GLY A 179 -21.34 2.40 2.29
C GLY A 179 -21.67 2.45 3.79
N HIS A 180 -21.81 3.66 4.32
CA HIS A 180 -22.23 3.87 5.72
C HIS A 180 -23.63 3.29 6.04
N ASP A 181 -24.44 3.08 5.00
CA ASP A 181 -25.76 2.45 5.05
C ASP A 181 -25.75 0.92 4.82
N GLY A 182 -24.57 0.31 4.81
CA GLY A 182 -24.35 -1.11 4.66
C GLY A 182 -24.28 -1.57 3.21
N PHE A 183 -24.36 -2.91 3.01
CA PHE A 183 -24.27 -3.55 1.71
C PHE A 183 -25.60 -4.21 1.30
N SER A 184 -26.01 -3.91 0.09
CA SER A 184 -26.86 -4.74 -0.77
C SER A 184 -26.57 -4.39 -2.22
N ILE A 185 -26.77 -5.33 -3.15
CA ILE A 185 -26.54 -5.06 -4.59
C ILE A 185 -27.34 -3.83 -5.06
N PRO A 186 -28.66 -3.69 -4.77
CA PRO A 186 -29.42 -2.51 -5.18
C PRO A 186 -28.87 -1.20 -4.61
N ASN A 187 -28.41 -1.21 -3.33
CA ASN A 187 -27.83 -0.02 -2.72
C ASN A 187 -26.48 0.34 -3.34
N CYS A 188 -25.61 -0.65 -3.57
CA CYS A 188 -24.33 -0.43 -4.25
C CYS A 188 -24.54 0.15 -5.67
N VAL A 189 -25.44 -0.42 -6.47
CA VAL A 189 -25.80 0.09 -7.81
C VAL A 189 -26.31 1.53 -7.74
N ARG A 190 -27.19 1.84 -6.77
CA ARG A 190 -27.69 3.22 -6.57
C ARG A 190 -26.51 4.19 -6.28
N ARG A 191 -25.59 3.81 -5.40
CA ARG A 191 -24.40 4.63 -5.05
C ARG A 191 -23.47 4.81 -6.24
N VAL A 192 -23.18 3.74 -6.99
CA VAL A 192 -22.35 3.79 -8.21
C VAL A 192 -23.01 4.68 -9.28
N LYS A 193 -24.32 4.57 -9.48
CA LYS A 193 -25.08 5.45 -10.38
C LYS A 193 -25.00 6.92 -9.95
N ALA A 194 -25.09 7.20 -8.66
CA ALA A 194 -24.95 8.56 -8.12
C ALA A 194 -23.51 9.07 -8.30
N ALA A 195 -22.50 8.26 -7.99
CA ALA A 195 -21.10 8.60 -8.21
C ALA A 195 -20.82 8.95 -9.68
N ARG A 196 -21.28 8.12 -10.61
CA ARG A 196 -21.14 8.37 -12.07
C ARG A 196 -21.77 9.68 -12.51
N ARG A 197 -22.94 10.06 -11.95
CA ARG A 197 -23.54 11.40 -12.22
C ARG A 197 -22.65 12.53 -11.71
N GLY A 198 -22.06 12.37 -10.51
CA GLY A 198 -21.22 13.41 -9.89
C GLY A 198 -19.90 13.63 -10.59
N ILE A 199 -19.27 12.57 -11.11
CA ILE A 199 -17.96 12.66 -11.76
C ILE A 199 -18.03 12.85 -13.28
N GLY A 200 -19.20 12.64 -13.90
CA GLY A 200 -19.36 12.69 -15.37
C GLY A 200 -18.80 11.45 -16.08
N PRO A 201 -18.83 11.43 -17.42
CA PRO A 201 -18.43 10.27 -18.23
C PRO A 201 -16.90 10.10 -18.36
N ASP A 202 -16.13 11.18 -18.23
CA ASP A 202 -14.70 11.19 -18.57
C ASP A 202 -13.77 10.77 -17.40
N VAL A 203 -14.30 10.73 -16.16
CA VAL A 203 -13.54 10.33 -14.97
C VAL A 203 -13.69 8.82 -14.75
N GLU A 204 -12.58 8.10 -14.64
CA GLU A 204 -12.59 6.67 -14.33
C GLU A 204 -13.18 6.40 -12.94
N LEU A 205 -14.11 5.45 -12.86
CA LEU A 205 -14.71 5.03 -11.60
C LEU A 205 -14.28 3.61 -11.25
N MET A 206 -13.72 3.45 -10.07
CA MET A 206 -13.34 2.16 -9.50
C MET A 206 -14.24 1.81 -8.32
N VAL A 207 -14.46 0.53 -8.10
CA VAL A 207 -15.20 0.03 -6.93
C VAL A 207 -14.37 -0.99 -6.17
N ASP A 208 -14.49 -1.00 -4.83
CA ASP A 208 -13.68 -1.80 -3.94
C ASP A 208 -14.58 -2.53 -2.92
N ALA A 209 -14.53 -3.86 -2.92
CA ALA A 209 -15.28 -4.71 -1.98
C ALA A 209 -14.46 -5.12 -0.75
N HIS A 210 -13.15 -4.85 -0.72
CA HIS A 210 -12.27 -5.20 0.40
C HIS A 210 -12.42 -6.66 0.86
N GLY A 211 -12.58 -7.59 -0.09
CA GLY A 211 -12.70 -9.02 0.17
C GLY A 211 -13.97 -9.46 0.92
N SER A 212 -14.98 -8.61 0.95
CA SER A 212 -16.15 -8.83 1.81
C SER A 212 -17.27 -9.68 1.20
N LEU A 213 -17.17 -10.06 -0.08
CA LEU A 213 -18.25 -10.74 -0.78
C LEU A 213 -17.92 -12.22 -1.02
N GLU A 214 -18.98 -13.02 -1.11
CA GLU A 214 -18.91 -14.37 -1.66
C GLU A 214 -18.84 -14.33 -3.20
N VAL A 215 -18.23 -15.34 -3.82
CA VAL A 215 -18.05 -15.45 -5.29
C VAL A 215 -19.36 -15.17 -6.04
N SER A 216 -20.46 -15.83 -5.64
CA SER A 216 -21.76 -15.68 -6.32
C SER A 216 -22.32 -14.24 -6.21
N THR A 217 -22.11 -13.60 -5.08
CA THR A 217 -22.52 -12.20 -4.85
C THR A 217 -21.65 -11.24 -5.61
N ALA A 218 -20.33 -11.44 -5.63
CA ALA A 218 -19.39 -10.65 -6.39
C ALA A 218 -19.70 -10.69 -7.90
N ILE A 219 -20.00 -11.87 -8.45
CA ILE A 219 -20.40 -12.02 -9.86
C ILE A 219 -21.70 -11.27 -10.17
N LYS A 220 -22.72 -11.40 -9.28
CA LYS A 220 -23.98 -10.67 -9.47
C LYS A 220 -23.79 -9.17 -9.42
N LEU A 221 -22.97 -8.68 -8.47
CA LEU A 221 -22.66 -7.26 -8.37
C LEU A 221 -21.89 -6.77 -9.60
N ALA A 222 -20.82 -7.47 -9.99
CA ALA A 222 -20.02 -7.10 -11.15
C ALA A 222 -20.90 -6.95 -12.40
N ARG A 223 -21.76 -7.91 -12.70
CA ARG A 223 -22.70 -7.84 -13.83
C ARG A 223 -23.68 -6.67 -13.74
N ALA A 224 -24.15 -6.34 -12.54
CA ALA A 224 -25.03 -5.20 -12.32
C ALA A 224 -24.32 -3.84 -12.48
N LEU A 225 -22.97 -3.83 -12.42
CA LEU A 225 -22.15 -2.65 -12.55
C LEU A 225 -21.57 -2.44 -13.97
N GLU A 226 -21.64 -3.42 -14.87
CA GLU A 226 -21.07 -3.34 -16.22
C GLU A 226 -21.58 -2.14 -17.03
N GLU A 227 -22.81 -1.70 -16.81
CA GLU A 227 -23.39 -0.54 -17.50
C GLU A 227 -22.81 0.82 -17.06
N TYR A 228 -22.02 0.87 -15.96
CA TYR A 228 -21.51 2.12 -15.40
C TYR A 228 -20.05 2.41 -15.75
N ASP A 229 -19.46 1.70 -16.70
CA ASP A 229 -18.07 1.88 -17.15
C ASP A 229 -17.07 1.88 -15.99
N ILE A 230 -17.03 0.77 -15.25
CA ILE A 230 -16.15 0.59 -14.08
C ILE A 230 -14.76 0.22 -14.55
N ALA A 231 -13.75 1.03 -14.17
CA ALA A 231 -12.35 0.86 -14.55
C ALA A 231 -11.71 -0.38 -13.91
N TRP A 232 -12.05 -0.70 -12.65
CA TRP A 232 -11.77 -1.99 -12.01
C TRP A 232 -12.69 -2.27 -10.82
N PHE A 233 -12.83 -3.56 -10.50
CA PHE A 233 -13.45 -4.06 -9.29
C PHE A 233 -12.35 -4.66 -8.41
N GLU A 234 -12.08 -4.00 -7.26
CA GLU A 234 -11.01 -4.34 -6.33
C GLU A 234 -11.48 -5.33 -5.28
N GLU A 235 -10.64 -6.34 -4.99
CA GLU A 235 -10.85 -7.38 -3.99
C GLU A 235 -12.30 -7.85 -3.88
N PRO A 236 -12.86 -8.44 -4.94
CA PRO A 236 -14.28 -8.85 -4.94
C PRO A 236 -14.59 -9.92 -3.88
N VAL A 237 -13.61 -10.78 -3.56
CA VAL A 237 -13.73 -11.89 -2.60
C VAL A 237 -12.54 -11.92 -1.65
N SER A 238 -12.58 -12.78 -0.62
CA SER A 238 -11.47 -12.95 0.33
C SER A 238 -10.12 -13.11 -0.39
N PRO A 239 -9.04 -12.46 0.08
CA PRO A 239 -7.70 -12.65 -0.48
C PRO A 239 -7.21 -14.10 -0.40
N ASP A 240 -7.72 -14.91 0.54
CA ASP A 240 -7.39 -16.33 0.62
C ASP A 240 -8.04 -17.17 -0.49
N ASP A 241 -9.01 -16.62 -1.25
CA ASP A 241 -9.72 -17.32 -2.32
C ASP A 241 -9.31 -16.87 -3.72
N HIS A 242 -8.04 -17.10 -4.08
CA HIS A 242 -7.55 -16.79 -5.43
C HIS A 242 -8.31 -17.54 -6.54
N THR A 243 -8.83 -18.73 -6.24
CA THR A 243 -9.67 -19.50 -7.20
C THR A 243 -11.01 -18.82 -7.44
N GLY A 244 -11.69 -18.43 -6.36
CA GLY A 244 -12.95 -17.69 -6.46
C GLY A 244 -12.76 -16.32 -7.12
N GLN A 245 -11.64 -15.62 -6.85
CA GLN A 245 -11.33 -14.37 -7.55
C GLN A 245 -11.16 -14.59 -9.06
N ALA A 246 -10.49 -15.68 -9.47
CA ALA A 246 -10.37 -16.05 -10.88
C ALA A 246 -11.72 -16.42 -11.51
N GLU A 247 -12.68 -16.97 -10.75
CA GLU A 247 -14.06 -17.20 -11.21
C GLU A 247 -14.80 -15.89 -11.43
N VAL A 248 -14.70 -14.93 -10.50
CA VAL A 248 -15.28 -13.59 -10.66
C VAL A 248 -14.72 -12.92 -11.92
N ARG A 249 -13.39 -12.92 -12.09
CA ARG A 249 -12.72 -12.32 -13.25
C ARG A 249 -13.24 -12.88 -14.58
N ARG A 250 -13.46 -14.21 -14.67
CA ARG A 250 -14.00 -14.85 -15.88
C ARG A 250 -15.46 -14.53 -16.14
N ALA A 251 -16.22 -14.10 -15.13
CA ALA A 251 -17.67 -13.92 -15.20
C ALA A 251 -18.11 -12.48 -15.50
N THR A 252 -17.18 -11.53 -15.63
CA THR A 252 -17.43 -10.11 -15.90
C THR A 252 -16.45 -9.54 -16.93
N THR A 253 -16.84 -8.42 -17.54
CA THR A 253 -15.97 -7.60 -18.40
C THR A 253 -15.20 -6.53 -17.62
N ILE A 254 -15.57 -6.28 -16.35
CA ILE A 254 -14.87 -5.34 -15.48
C ILE A 254 -13.51 -5.92 -15.09
N PRO A 255 -12.40 -5.20 -15.30
CA PRO A 255 -11.08 -5.64 -14.83
C PRO A 255 -11.06 -5.87 -13.31
N ILE A 256 -10.38 -6.92 -12.85
CA ILE A 256 -10.21 -7.24 -11.44
C ILE A 256 -8.88 -6.72 -10.94
N ALA A 257 -8.90 -5.96 -9.83
CA ALA A 257 -7.72 -5.49 -9.12
C ALA A 257 -7.62 -6.19 -7.76
N SER A 258 -6.40 -6.52 -7.32
CA SER A 258 -6.16 -7.16 -6.02
C SER A 258 -4.68 -7.17 -5.67
N GLY A 259 -4.37 -7.42 -4.40
CA GLY A 259 -3.01 -7.64 -3.94
C GLY A 259 -2.58 -6.84 -2.71
N GLU A 260 -3.41 -5.96 -2.18
CA GLU A 260 -3.08 -5.14 -1.00
C GLU A 260 -2.85 -5.99 0.26
N ARG A 261 -3.40 -7.21 0.30
CA ARG A 261 -3.26 -8.14 1.43
C ARG A 261 -2.34 -9.33 1.14
N GLU A 262 -1.68 -9.32 -0.03
CA GLU A 262 -0.75 -10.37 -0.43
C GLU A 262 0.68 -10.12 0.07
N PHE A 263 1.39 -11.21 0.29
CA PHE A 263 2.77 -11.21 0.76
C PHE A 263 3.69 -11.80 -0.28
N THR A 264 4.78 -11.12 -0.56
CA THR A 264 5.86 -11.55 -1.44
C THR A 264 5.44 -11.87 -2.89
N ARG A 265 6.44 -12.02 -3.77
CA ARG A 265 6.23 -12.47 -5.16
C ARG A 265 5.53 -13.82 -5.30
N PHE A 266 5.53 -14.64 -4.25
CA PHE A 266 4.96 -16.01 -4.34
C PHE A 266 3.43 -15.99 -4.32
N ASP A 267 2.79 -15.09 -3.54
CA ASP A 267 1.34 -14.93 -3.59
C ASP A 267 0.92 -14.30 -4.92
N PHE A 268 1.69 -13.32 -5.41
CA PHE A 268 1.45 -12.74 -6.74
C PHE A 268 1.64 -13.75 -7.86
N GLN A 269 2.60 -14.67 -7.75
CA GLN A 269 2.75 -15.77 -8.71
C GLN A 269 1.49 -16.63 -8.76
N ASP A 270 0.92 -17.04 -7.61
CA ASP A 270 -0.30 -17.84 -7.57
C ASP A 270 -1.50 -17.10 -8.19
N LEU A 271 -1.67 -15.79 -7.89
CA LEU A 271 -2.68 -14.95 -8.53
C LEU A 271 -2.54 -14.89 -10.06
N LEU A 272 -1.31 -14.75 -10.54
CA LEU A 272 -1.00 -14.66 -11.97
C LEU A 272 -1.19 -15.99 -12.69
N GLU A 273 -0.74 -17.11 -12.11
CA GLU A 273 -0.93 -18.46 -12.65
C GLU A 273 -2.41 -18.84 -12.78
N ARG A 274 -3.24 -18.43 -11.78
CA ARG A 274 -4.70 -18.61 -11.82
C ARG A 274 -5.40 -17.60 -12.73
N ARG A 275 -4.69 -16.58 -13.22
CA ARG A 275 -5.27 -15.45 -13.94
C ARG A 275 -6.39 -14.79 -13.13
N ALA A 276 -6.12 -14.53 -11.86
CA ALA A 276 -7.09 -14.03 -10.90
C ALA A 276 -7.26 -12.50 -10.92
N LEU A 277 -6.34 -11.77 -11.58
CA LEU A 277 -6.36 -10.31 -11.63
C LEU A 277 -5.90 -9.74 -12.98
N ASP A 278 -6.24 -8.47 -13.23
CA ASP A 278 -5.82 -7.63 -14.35
C ASP A 278 -4.91 -6.49 -13.89
N ILE A 279 -5.05 -6.09 -12.62
CA ILE A 279 -4.26 -5.04 -11.98
C ILE A 279 -3.75 -5.57 -10.64
N ALA A 280 -2.43 -5.56 -10.45
CA ALA A 280 -1.80 -5.95 -9.20
C ALA A 280 -1.63 -4.71 -8.29
N GLN A 281 -2.05 -4.82 -7.03
CA GLN A 281 -2.04 -3.73 -6.05
C GLN A 281 -1.20 -4.07 -4.80
N PRO A 282 0.10 -4.43 -4.95
CA PRO A 282 0.90 -4.73 -3.78
C PRO A 282 1.03 -3.51 -2.87
N ASP A 283 0.97 -3.74 -1.56
CA ASP A 283 1.34 -2.74 -0.56
C ASP A 283 2.83 -2.88 -0.21
N VAL A 284 3.57 -1.78 -0.33
CA VAL A 284 5.03 -1.79 -0.12
C VAL A 284 5.40 -2.17 1.31
N ALA A 285 4.58 -1.76 2.30
CA ALA A 285 4.82 -2.03 3.72
C ALA A 285 4.31 -3.42 4.16
N ARG A 286 3.69 -4.18 3.26
CA ARG A 286 3.20 -5.55 3.51
C ARG A 286 3.90 -6.60 2.68
N ALA A 287 4.02 -6.36 1.38
CA ALA A 287 4.50 -7.38 0.45
C ALA A 287 6.01 -7.70 0.56
N GLY A 288 6.77 -6.97 1.40
CA GLY A 288 8.18 -7.25 1.65
C GLY A 288 9.12 -6.09 1.30
N GLY A 289 8.62 -4.85 1.24
CA GLY A 289 9.43 -3.65 1.02
C GLY A 289 9.83 -3.44 -0.44
N MET A 290 10.78 -2.54 -0.66
CA MET A 290 11.24 -2.13 -1.99
C MET A 290 11.88 -3.29 -2.77
N THR A 291 12.63 -4.14 -2.07
CA THR A 291 13.30 -5.30 -2.69
C THR A 291 12.28 -6.27 -3.29
N GLU A 292 11.25 -6.63 -2.56
CA GLU A 292 10.26 -7.59 -3.03
C GLU A 292 9.29 -6.97 -4.05
N ILE A 293 8.91 -5.70 -3.87
CA ILE A 293 8.05 -4.99 -4.84
C ILE A 293 8.68 -4.92 -6.24
N ARG A 294 9.98 -4.73 -6.35
CA ARG A 294 10.68 -4.75 -7.64
C ARG A 294 10.54 -6.11 -8.33
N ARG A 295 10.60 -7.20 -7.56
CA ARG A 295 10.41 -8.58 -8.04
C ARG A 295 8.96 -8.79 -8.49
N ILE A 296 7.98 -8.29 -7.71
CA ILE A 296 6.55 -8.33 -8.05
C ILE A 296 6.27 -7.53 -9.33
N ALA A 297 6.82 -6.32 -9.46
CA ALA A 297 6.65 -5.47 -10.64
C ALA A 297 7.20 -6.15 -11.92
N ALA A 298 8.37 -6.80 -11.83
CA ALA A 298 8.94 -7.55 -12.94
C ALA A 298 8.07 -8.77 -13.30
N LEU A 299 7.60 -9.51 -12.30
CA LEU A 299 6.74 -10.68 -12.48
C LEU A 299 5.40 -10.30 -13.13
N THR A 300 4.71 -9.29 -12.61
CA THR A 300 3.43 -8.81 -13.16
C THR A 300 3.59 -8.25 -14.58
N SER A 301 4.69 -7.55 -14.84
CA SER A 301 5.03 -7.06 -16.19
C SER A 301 5.20 -8.20 -17.19
N ALA A 302 5.87 -9.30 -16.81
CA ALA A 302 6.06 -10.48 -17.66
C ALA A 302 4.73 -11.17 -18.02
N HIS A 303 3.70 -11.01 -17.19
CA HIS A 303 2.35 -11.51 -17.43
C HIS A 303 1.41 -10.50 -18.12
N GLY A 304 1.90 -9.31 -18.48
CA GLY A 304 1.09 -8.24 -19.08
C GLY A 304 0.10 -7.59 -18.10
N VAL A 305 0.34 -7.74 -16.80
CA VAL A 305 -0.52 -7.19 -15.72
C VAL A 305 -0.01 -5.82 -15.30
N ARG A 306 -0.92 -4.85 -15.19
CA ARG A 306 -0.61 -3.50 -14.72
C ARG A 306 -0.38 -3.48 -13.21
N LEU A 307 0.40 -2.50 -12.75
CA LEU A 307 0.67 -2.24 -11.34
C LEU A 307 -0.04 -0.95 -10.91
N ALA A 308 -0.70 -0.98 -9.77
CA ALA A 308 -1.30 0.18 -9.09
C ALA A 308 -1.11 0.00 -7.57
N PRO A 309 0.03 0.38 -6.98
CA PRO A 309 0.34 0.09 -5.58
C PRO A 309 -0.72 0.63 -4.63
N HIS A 310 -1.15 -0.19 -3.67
CA HIS A 310 -1.93 0.24 -2.52
C HIS A 310 -1.08 1.18 -1.65
N ALA A 311 -1.68 2.28 -1.18
CA ALA A 311 -0.96 3.31 -0.42
C ALA A 311 -1.82 3.92 0.72
N TRP A 312 -2.59 3.10 1.43
CA TRP A 312 -3.44 3.51 2.53
C TRP A 312 -2.74 3.37 3.88
N GLY A 313 -2.18 4.46 4.43
CA GLY A 313 -1.43 4.39 5.69
C GLY A 313 -0.69 5.69 6.03
N SER A 314 0.58 5.56 6.40
CA SER A 314 1.43 6.70 6.78
C SER A 314 2.03 7.42 5.56
N GLY A 315 2.55 8.63 5.79
CA GLY A 315 3.30 9.37 4.77
C GLY A 315 4.54 8.63 4.27
N VAL A 316 5.17 7.79 5.11
CA VAL A 316 6.31 6.97 4.69
C VAL A 316 5.87 5.90 3.69
N LEU A 317 4.74 5.22 3.94
CA LEU A 317 4.17 4.26 2.99
C LEU A 317 3.82 4.92 1.67
N PHE A 318 3.15 6.09 1.70
CA PHE A 318 2.81 6.82 0.47
C PHE A 318 4.06 7.25 -0.31
N ALA A 319 5.09 7.77 0.37
CA ALA A 319 6.37 8.12 -0.25
C ALA A 319 7.02 6.90 -0.91
N ALA A 320 7.09 5.76 -0.22
CA ALA A 320 7.65 4.53 -0.75
C ALA A 320 6.87 4.05 -1.99
N SER A 321 5.53 4.02 -1.92
CA SER A 321 4.64 3.64 -3.03
C SER A 321 4.78 4.57 -4.24
N MET A 322 4.95 5.88 -4.00
CA MET A 322 5.23 6.88 -5.04
C MET A 322 6.54 6.55 -5.77
N HIS A 323 7.63 6.26 -5.05
CA HIS A 323 8.90 5.88 -5.67
C HIS A 323 8.82 4.58 -6.46
N VAL A 324 8.04 3.59 -5.99
CA VAL A 324 7.73 2.37 -6.75
C VAL A 324 7.01 2.70 -8.04
N ALA A 325 5.98 3.56 -8.00
CA ALA A 325 5.21 3.96 -9.18
C ALA A 325 6.08 4.68 -10.23
N MET A 326 7.05 5.50 -9.78
CA MET A 326 7.99 6.19 -10.66
C MET A 326 9.03 5.26 -11.30
N ALA A 327 9.36 4.14 -10.63
CA ALA A 327 10.37 3.19 -11.08
C ALA A 327 9.81 2.00 -11.87
N SER A 328 8.50 1.74 -11.80
CA SER A 328 7.88 0.55 -12.42
C SER A 328 7.27 0.88 -13.78
N PRO A 329 7.76 0.28 -14.90
CA PRO A 329 7.26 0.57 -16.24
C PRO A 329 5.76 0.26 -16.41
N ASN A 330 5.28 -0.81 -15.79
CA ASN A 330 3.88 -1.26 -15.84
C ASN A 330 2.97 -0.58 -14.80
N CYS A 331 3.49 0.32 -13.97
CA CYS A 331 2.66 1.15 -13.10
C CYS A 331 2.08 2.33 -13.88
N HIS A 332 0.77 2.55 -13.78
CA HIS A 332 0.09 3.58 -14.54
C HIS A 332 -0.65 4.60 -13.68
N ILE A 333 -0.87 4.28 -12.39
CA ILE A 333 -1.65 5.11 -11.46
C ILE A 333 -1.23 4.84 -10.01
N LEU A 334 -1.38 5.83 -9.13
CA LEU A 334 -1.05 5.75 -7.71
C LEU A 334 -2.26 6.14 -6.85
N GLU A 335 -2.49 5.41 -5.78
CA GLU A 335 -3.54 5.69 -4.81
C GLU A 335 -3.26 6.97 -4.00
N VAL A 336 -4.27 7.85 -3.91
CA VAL A 336 -4.23 9.06 -3.08
C VAL A 336 -5.47 9.09 -2.18
N THR A 337 -5.30 8.72 -0.92
CA THR A 337 -6.43 8.66 0.02
C THR A 337 -7.08 10.02 0.23
N GLN A 338 -8.39 10.04 0.29
CA GLN A 338 -9.21 11.20 0.64
C GLN A 338 -9.81 11.10 2.04
N GLY A 339 -9.56 10.01 2.76
CA GLY A 339 -9.98 9.83 4.14
C GLY A 339 -9.19 10.69 5.13
N TYR A 340 -9.65 10.74 6.37
CA TYR A 340 -8.94 11.42 7.47
C TYR A 340 -7.71 10.60 7.88
N MET A 341 -6.53 11.00 7.41
CA MET A 341 -5.26 10.29 7.58
C MET A 341 -4.12 11.27 7.98
N PRO A 342 -4.15 11.82 9.21
CA PRO A 342 -3.15 12.82 9.61
C PRO A 342 -1.71 12.32 9.54
N MET A 343 -1.42 11.04 9.83
CA MET A 343 -0.07 10.49 9.67
C MET A 343 0.40 10.41 8.21
N MET A 344 -0.51 10.45 7.23
CA MET A 344 -0.12 10.57 5.83
C MET A 344 0.27 12.01 5.48
N TRP A 345 -0.51 12.98 5.92
CA TRP A 345 -0.40 14.36 5.44
C TRP A 345 0.50 15.26 6.31
N GLU A 346 0.70 14.90 7.57
CA GLU A 346 1.29 15.77 8.58
C GLU A 346 2.56 15.18 9.23
N LEU A 347 3.07 14.04 8.73
CA LEU A 347 4.26 13.40 9.25
C LEU A 347 5.54 14.11 8.82
N PHE A 348 5.55 14.70 7.62
CA PHE A 348 6.70 15.37 7.03
C PHE A 348 6.61 16.90 7.10
N GLN A 349 7.77 17.54 7.00
CA GLN A 349 7.86 19.01 6.91
C GLN A 349 7.39 19.50 5.54
N GLU A 350 7.76 18.75 4.49
CA GLU A 350 7.40 19.02 3.10
C GLU A 350 6.06 18.36 2.76
N PRO A 351 5.13 19.06 2.09
CA PRO A 351 3.92 18.43 1.55
C PRO A 351 4.26 17.54 0.36
N PHE A 352 3.41 16.56 0.07
CA PHE A 352 3.47 15.85 -1.21
C PHE A 352 3.05 16.77 -2.36
N ASP A 353 3.79 16.73 -3.47
CA ASP A 353 3.49 17.52 -4.68
C ASP A 353 2.40 16.80 -5.51
N ILE A 354 1.15 17.07 -5.17
CA ILE A 354 -0.02 16.62 -5.90
C ILE A 354 -0.59 17.83 -6.66
N ARG A 355 -0.53 17.78 -7.97
CA ARG A 355 -0.91 18.89 -8.83
C ARG A 355 -2.43 19.00 -8.99
N PRO A 356 -2.96 20.17 -9.45
CA PRO A 356 -4.40 20.37 -9.70
C PRO A 356 -4.99 19.46 -10.77
N ASP A 357 -4.18 18.77 -11.57
CA ASP A 357 -4.59 17.77 -12.56
C ASP A 357 -4.57 16.32 -11.98
N GLY A 358 -4.39 16.19 -10.68
CA GLY A 358 -4.32 14.91 -9.97
C GLY A 358 -3.00 14.16 -10.16
N THR A 359 -1.98 14.73 -10.82
CA THR A 359 -0.66 14.09 -10.95
C THR A 359 0.16 14.23 -9.66
N VAL A 360 0.87 13.16 -9.29
CA VAL A 360 1.77 13.08 -8.15
C VAL A 360 3.21 13.16 -8.66
N HIS A 361 4.02 14.05 -8.09
CA HIS A 361 5.39 14.29 -8.48
C HIS A 361 6.37 13.82 -7.41
N ALA A 362 7.45 13.14 -7.84
CA ALA A 362 8.51 12.71 -6.95
C ALA A 362 9.41 13.89 -6.54
N PRO A 363 9.92 13.92 -5.28
CA PRO A 363 10.91 14.91 -4.87
C PRO A 363 12.26 14.66 -5.55
N ASP A 364 13.02 15.74 -5.78
CA ASP A 364 14.39 15.70 -6.35
C ASP A 364 15.48 15.57 -5.25
N ARG A 365 15.10 15.17 -4.04
CA ARG A 365 16.00 15.00 -2.90
C ARG A 365 16.41 13.54 -2.71
N PRO A 366 17.66 13.28 -2.22
CA PRO A 366 18.12 11.92 -1.97
C PRO A 366 17.21 11.13 -1.01
N GLY A 367 17.16 9.81 -1.20
CA GLY A 367 16.33 8.91 -0.40
C GLY A 367 14.86 9.02 -0.75
N LEU A 368 13.99 8.87 0.23
CA LEU A 368 12.54 9.14 0.12
C LEU A 368 12.26 10.63 -0.16
N GLY A 369 13.22 11.52 0.10
CA GLY A 369 13.14 12.92 -0.22
C GLY A 369 12.32 13.79 0.74
N PHE A 370 11.90 13.25 1.90
CA PHE A 370 11.09 13.94 2.91
C PHE A 370 11.79 13.98 4.27
N THR A 371 11.53 15.02 5.03
CA THR A 371 12.08 15.24 6.37
C THR A 371 10.98 15.05 7.41
N LEU A 372 11.18 14.16 8.38
CA LEU A 372 10.25 14.02 9.50
C LEU A 372 10.12 15.36 10.24
N ARG A 373 8.91 15.73 10.62
CA ARG A 373 8.67 16.86 11.51
C ARG A 373 9.30 16.60 12.86
N LYS A 374 9.84 17.64 13.48
CA LYS A 374 10.48 17.52 14.81
C LYS A 374 9.53 17.06 15.89
N ASP A 375 8.26 17.44 15.78
CA ASP A 375 7.18 17.10 16.72
C ASP A 375 6.44 15.81 16.34
N ALA A 376 6.80 15.13 15.25
CA ALA A 376 6.07 13.98 14.72
C ALA A 376 5.91 12.84 15.74
N LEU A 377 6.97 12.48 16.44
CA LEU A 377 6.95 11.38 17.41
C LEU A 377 6.13 11.71 18.67
N GLU A 378 6.08 12.98 19.06
CA GLU A 378 5.23 13.45 20.17
C GLU A 378 3.76 13.52 19.72
N LYS A 379 3.52 14.12 18.57
CA LYS A 379 2.17 14.31 17.99
C LYS A 379 1.48 12.98 17.73
N PHE A 380 2.20 11.99 17.21
CA PHE A 380 1.68 10.68 16.86
C PHE A 380 2.10 9.60 17.86
N ARG A 381 2.21 9.97 19.14
CA ARG A 381 2.53 8.99 20.19
C ARG A 381 1.53 7.84 20.19
N TYR A 382 2.02 6.62 20.31
CA TYR A 382 1.19 5.42 20.30
C TYR A 382 0.12 5.43 21.40
N ILE A 383 -1.07 5.01 21.04
CA ILE A 383 -2.25 4.86 21.90
C ILE A 383 -2.63 3.39 21.93
N ASP A 384 -2.65 2.77 23.10
CA ASP A 384 -3.07 1.38 23.26
C ASP A 384 -4.54 1.16 22.84
N GLY A 385 -4.84 -0.08 22.48
CA GLY A 385 -6.19 -0.50 22.11
C GLY A 385 -6.39 -0.68 20.61
N PRO A 386 -7.60 -1.08 20.18
CA PRO A 386 -7.90 -1.38 18.78
C PRO A 386 -8.08 -0.11 17.93
N GLU A 387 -7.83 -0.23 16.62
CA GLU A 387 -8.14 0.82 15.65
C GLU A 387 -9.64 0.95 15.39
N PHE A 388 -10.37 -0.16 15.49
CA PHE A 388 -11.82 -0.23 15.23
C PHE A 388 -12.57 -0.76 16.45
N VAL A 389 -13.77 -0.21 16.68
CA VAL A 389 -14.70 -0.66 17.71
C VAL A 389 -16.05 -0.98 17.07
N PHE A 390 -16.79 -1.97 17.65
CA PHE A 390 -18.10 -2.41 17.14
C PHE A 390 -19.26 -1.84 17.93
#